data_f467c001cf141253cefa5a6c7848b119
#
_entry.id   f467c001cf141253cefa5a6c7848b119
#
_cell.length_a   1.000
_cell.length_b   1.000
_cell.length_c   1.000
_cell.angle_alpha   90.00
_cell.angle_beta   90.00
_cell.angle_gamma   90.00
#
_symmetry.space_group_name_H-M   'P 1'
#
loop_
_entity.id
_entity.type
_entity.pdbx_description
1 polymer ?
#
loop_
_entity_poly.entity_id
_entity_poly.type
_entity_poly.pdbx_seq_one_letter_code
_entity_poly.pdbx_strand_id
1 'polypeptide(L)'
;RTPAVLVLNCRGMSVSIAAQLGGYLNYERESGIRGVILNQLSPSLYPEIKALIESRCSVAVCGYMPKMPDCSLESRHLGLVTAQEIADLQERIERLGEQALQSIALELLLKIAGDAPPLAEESLPLPEPAQLPLKIGVARDKAFCFYYQDNLELLEELGAQLVPFSP
;
A
#
# COMPACT_ATOMS: atom_id res chain seq x y z
N ARG A 1 -6.09 9.55 15.19
CA ARG A 1 -6.13 8.61 14.03
C ARG A 1 -4.77 8.61 13.34
N THR A 2 -4.41 7.48 12.76
CA THR A 2 -3.21 7.34 11.93
C THR A 2 -3.31 8.28 10.71
N PRO A 3 -2.27 9.06 10.39
CA PRO A 3 -2.26 9.88 9.20
C PRO A 3 -2.33 8.99 7.94
N ALA A 4 -3.08 9.43 6.95
CA ALA A 4 -3.26 8.73 5.69
C ALA A 4 -2.66 9.52 4.54
N VAL A 5 -2.08 8.80 3.56
CA VAL A 5 -1.67 9.35 2.27
C VAL A 5 -2.59 8.77 1.19
N LEU A 6 -3.33 9.64 0.53
CA LEU A 6 -4.25 9.24 -0.53
C LEU A 6 -3.49 9.06 -1.85
N VAL A 7 -3.63 7.91 -2.50
CA VAL A 7 -3.18 7.71 -3.88
C VAL A 7 -4.35 8.01 -4.81
N LEU A 8 -4.28 9.15 -5.49
CA LEU A 8 -5.36 9.65 -6.34
C LEU A 8 -5.11 9.33 -7.81
N ASN A 9 -6.03 8.62 -8.46
CA ASN A 9 -5.94 8.35 -9.89
C ASN A 9 -6.25 9.61 -10.70
N CYS A 10 -5.26 10.10 -11.44
CA CYS A 10 -5.33 11.34 -12.23
C CYS A 10 -5.45 11.10 -13.74
N ARG A 11 -5.70 9.86 -14.16
CA ARG A 11 -5.79 9.51 -15.58
C ARG A 11 -6.86 10.32 -16.30
N GLY A 12 -6.46 11.08 -17.33
CA GLY A 12 -7.37 11.90 -18.13
C GLY A 12 -7.96 13.10 -17.41
N MET A 13 -7.38 13.47 -16.25
CA MET A 13 -7.83 14.59 -15.45
C MET A 13 -6.84 15.76 -15.52
N SER A 14 -7.32 16.96 -15.22
CA SER A 14 -6.54 18.19 -15.09
C SER A 14 -6.98 18.91 -13.79
N VAL A 15 -7.49 20.12 -13.86
CA VAL A 15 -7.92 20.91 -12.69
C VAL A 15 -9.04 20.25 -11.86
N SER A 16 -9.80 19.33 -12.44
CA SER A 16 -10.81 18.52 -11.75
C SER A 16 -10.22 17.62 -10.65
N ILE A 17 -8.91 17.34 -10.68
CA ILE A 17 -8.19 16.61 -9.62
C ILE A 17 -8.37 17.32 -8.26
N ALA A 18 -8.24 18.67 -8.25
CA ALA A 18 -8.41 19.44 -7.03
C ALA A 18 -9.84 19.37 -6.47
N ALA A 19 -10.85 19.35 -7.36
CA ALA A 19 -12.24 19.19 -6.95
C ALA A 19 -12.52 17.80 -6.37
N GLN A 20 -11.98 16.74 -6.98
CA GLN A 20 -12.10 15.37 -6.48
C GLN A 20 -11.42 15.22 -5.12
N LEU A 21 -10.20 15.73 -4.98
CA LEU A 21 -9.47 15.71 -3.71
C LEU A 21 -10.22 16.50 -2.63
N GLY A 22 -10.73 17.69 -2.97
CA GLY A 22 -11.56 18.48 -2.08
C GLY A 22 -12.80 17.73 -1.62
N GLY A 23 -13.41 16.94 -2.50
CA GLY A 23 -14.52 16.03 -2.15
C GLY A 23 -14.11 15.03 -1.07
N TYR A 24 -13.00 14.32 -1.21
CA TYR A 24 -12.52 13.38 -0.20
C TYR A 24 -12.20 14.05 1.14
N LEU A 25 -11.56 15.21 1.12
CA LEU A 25 -11.18 15.95 2.33
C LEU A 25 -12.38 16.49 3.10
N ASN A 26 -13.46 16.85 2.40
CA ASN A 26 -14.65 17.45 3.00
C ASN A 26 -15.78 16.45 3.30
N TYR A 27 -15.77 15.27 2.66
CA TYR A 27 -16.78 14.25 2.89
C TYR A 27 -16.75 13.73 4.33
N GLU A 28 -15.55 13.48 4.85
CA GLU A 28 -15.33 13.07 6.23
C GLU A 28 -14.37 14.05 6.90
N ARG A 29 -14.86 14.82 7.89
CA ARG A 29 -14.08 15.87 8.58
C ARG A 29 -12.81 15.36 9.25
N GLU A 30 -12.81 14.10 9.65
CA GLU A 30 -11.67 13.44 10.29
C GLU A 30 -11.10 12.30 9.44
N SER A 31 -11.03 12.49 8.13
CA SER A 31 -10.48 11.49 7.20
C SER A 31 -9.06 11.04 7.55
N GLY A 32 -8.29 11.91 8.23
CA GLY A 32 -6.87 11.66 8.52
C GLY A 32 -5.96 11.83 7.32
N ILE A 33 -6.47 12.25 6.16
CA ILE A 33 -5.67 12.49 4.95
C ILE A 33 -4.74 13.67 5.19
N ARG A 34 -3.42 13.41 5.17
CA ARG A 34 -2.35 14.40 5.37
C ARG A 34 -1.50 14.61 4.13
N GLY A 35 -1.51 13.66 3.22
CA GLY A 35 -0.75 13.72 1.98
C GLY A 35 -1.52 13.14 0.81
N VAL A 36 -1.09 13.48 -0.41
CA VAL A 36 -1.60 12.90 -1.66
C VAL A 36 -0.45 12.56 -2.60
N ILE A 37 -0.55 11.40 -3.25
CA ILE A 37 0.27 10.99 -4.39
C ILE A 37 -0.63 10.99 -5.63
N LEU A 38 -0.19 11.68 -6.69
CA LEU A 38 -0.93 11.84 -7.93
C LEU A 38 -0.54 10.73 -8.91
N ASN A 39 -1.35 9.67 -8.98
CA ASN A 39 -1.07 8.51 -9.81
C ASN A 39 -1.56 8.70 -11.24
N GLN A 40 -0.78 8.23 -12.22
CA GLN A 40 -1.02 8.36 -13.67
C GLN A 40 -1.09 9.81 -14.15
N LEU A 41 -0.35 10.73 -13.50
CA LEU A 41 -0.25 12.12 -13.89
C LEU A 41 0.94 12.33 -14.84
N SER A 42 0.75 13.14 -15.89
CA SER A 42 1.86 13.55 -16.76
C SER A 42 2.87 14.40 -16.00
N PRO A 43 4.19 14.16 -16.16
CA PRO A 43 5.24 15.00 -15.56
C PRO A 43 5.08 16.48 -15.88
N SER A 44 4.63 16.83 -17.10
CA SER A 44 4.44 18.20 -17.55
C SER A 44 3.32 18.94 -16.82
N LEU A 45 2.29 18.22 -16.33
CA LEU A 45 1.17 18.80 -15.59
C LEU A 45 1.43 18.87 -14.08
N TYR A 46 2.42 18.12 -13.58
CA TYR A 46 2.64 18.02 -12.15
C TYR A 46 2.86 19.35 -11.44
N PRO A 47 3.72 20.29 -11.94
CA PRO A 47 3.95 21.56 -11.26
C PRO A 47 2.68 22.41 -11.10
N GLU A 48 1.85 22.46 -12.15
CA GLU A 48 0.60 23.21 -12.15
C GLU A 48 -0.41 22.60 -11.18
N ILE A 49 -0.61 21.29 -11.26
CA ILE A 49 -1.57 20.58 -10.41
C ILE A 49 -1.13 20.63 -8.94
N LYS A 50 0.17 20.48 -8.67
CA LYS A 50 0.72 20.64 -7.33
C LYS A 50 0.38 22.02 -6.75
N ALA A 51 0.71 23.09 -7.45
CA ALA A 51 0.43 24.45 -7.02
C ALA A 51 -1.09 24.68 -6.80
N LEU A 52 -1.93 24.14 -7.67
CA LEU A 52 -3.38 24.21 -7.54
C LEU A 52 -3.88 23.52 -6.25
N ILE A 53 -3.40 22.31 -5.98
CA ILE A 53 -3.79 21.57 -4.78
C ILE A 53 -3.30 22.28 -3.52
N GLU A 54 -2.03 22.68 -3.48
CA GLU A 54 -1.45 23.36 -2.33
C GLU A 54 -2.13 24.72 -2.03
N SER A 55 -2.66 25.40 -3.06
CA SER A 55 -3.39 26.65 -2.88
C SER A 55 -4.85 26.47 -2.41
N ARG A 56 -5.47 25.32 -2.66
CA ARG A 56 -6.90 25.10 -2.41
C ARG A 56 -7.20 24.04 -1.36
N CYS A 57 -6.29 23.12 -1.16
CA CYS A 57 -6.45 21.98 -0.27
C CYS A 57 -5.38 22.00 0.81
N SER A 58 -5.77 21.90 2.06
CA SER A 58 -4.83 21.84 3.19
C SER A 58 -4.21 20.46 3.34
N VAL A 59 -3.55 19.96 2.27
CA VAL A 59 -2.93 18.65 2.20
C VAL A 59 -1.59 18.72 1.47
N ALA A 60 -0.61 17.96 1.93
CA ALA A 60 0.71 17.92 1.29
C ALA A 60 0.69 17.12 -0.02
N VAL A 61 1.27 17.64 -1.09
CA VAL A 61 1.46 16.88 -2.34
C VAL A 61 2.80 16.13 -2.24
N CYS A 62 2.72 14.82 -1.96
CA CYS A 62 3.90 13.96 -1.74
C CYS A 62 4.60 13.54 -3.04
N GLY A 63 4.05 13.85 -4.19
CA GLY A 63 4.64 13.52 -5.47
C GLY A 63 3.64 12.96 -6.47
N TYR A 64 4.17 12.36 -7.53
CA TYR A 64 3.34 11.77 -8.58
C TYR A 64 3.99 10.49 -9.12
N MET A 65 3.18 9.65 -9.74
CA MET A 65 3.63 8.55 -10.59
C MET A 65 3.11 8.79 -12.02
N PRO A 66 3.97 8.76 -13.03
CA PRO A 66 3.54 8.85 -14.41
C PRO A 66 2.82 7.57 -14.85
N LYS A 67 2.20 7.59 -16.02
CA LYS A 67 1.67 6.37 -16.61
C LYS A 67 2.83 5.46 -17.03
N MET A 68 2.85 4.24 -16.50
CA MET A 68 3.86 3.21 -16.77
C MET A 68 3.18 1.96 -17.34
N PRO A 69 2.92 1.89 -18.67
CA PRO A 69 2.18 0.78 -19.27
C PRO A 69 2.83 -0.59 -19.02
N ASP A 70 4.18 -0.62 -19.11
CA ASP A 70 4.97 -1.85 -18.96
C ASP A 70 5.00 -2.39 -17.51
N CYS A 71 4.58 -1.57 -16.54
CA CYS A 71 4.46 -1.95 -15.14
C CYS A 71 3.01 -2.18 -14.71
N SER A 72 2.07 -2.23 -15.67
CA SER A 72 0.66 -2.49 -15.37
C SER A 72 0.47 -3.94 -14.95
N LEU A 73 -0.20 -4.14 -13.82
CA LEU A 73 -0.63 -5.46 -13.38
C LEU A 73 -2.03 -5.72 -13.94
N GLU A 74 -2.21 -6.87 -14.59
CA GLU A 74 -3.51 -7.25 -15.11
C GLU A 74 -4.45 -7.63 -13.96
N SER A 75 -5.69 -7.14 -14.05
CA SER A 75 -6.75 -7.52 -13.13
C SER A 75 -7.68 -8.53 -13.80
N ARG A 76 -7.92 -9.67 -13.16
CA ARG A 76 -8.94 -10.63 -13.62
C ARG A 76 -10.32 -10.19 -13.16
N HIS A 77 -11.35 -10.54 -13.95
CA HIS A 77 -12.76 -10.26 -13.61
C HIS A 77 -13.22 -10.97 -12.32
N LEU A 78 -12.62 -12.11 -11.98
CA LEU A 78 -12.89 -12.88 -10.77
C LEU A 78 -11.55 -13.27 -10.11
N GLY A 79 -11.21 -12.54 -9.06
CA GLY A 79 -10.03 -12.78 -8.25
C GLY A 79 -8.78 -12.01 -8.70
N LEU A 80 -7.82 -11.94 -7.80
CA LEU A 80 -6.53 -11.30 -8.03
C LEU A 80 -5.60 -12.26 -8.77
N VAL A 81 -4.73 -11.71 -9.63
CA VAL A 81 -3.58 -12.46 -10.14
C VAL A 81 -2.58 -12.58 -9.01
N THR A 82 -2.16 -13.80 -8.68
CA THR A 82 -1.21 -14.00 -7.60
C THR A 82 0.20 -13.55 -8.01
N ALA A 83 1.01 -13.13 -7.06
CA ALA A 83 2.39 -12.71 -7.32
C ALA A 83 3.21 -13.80 -8.04
N GLN A 84 2.90 -15.08 -7.78
CA GLN A 84 3.58 -16.24 -8.39
C GLN A 84 3.20 -16.47 -9.87
N GLU A 85 2.10 -15.88 -10.34
CA GLU A 85 1.65 -16.00 -11.72
C GLU A 85 2.27 -14.95 -12.66
N ILE A 86 2.89 -13.90 -12.12
CA ILE A 86 3.47 -12.79 -12.88
C ILE A 86 4.97 -13.05 -13.03
N ALA A 87 5.38 -13.49 -14.21
CA ALA A 87 6.76 -13.92 -14.45
C ALA A 87 7.81 -12.82 -14.27
N ASP A 88 7.45 -11.56 -14.54
CA ASP A 88 8.33 -10.37 -14.49
C ASP A 88 7.96 -9.40 -13.37
N LEU A 89 7.28 -9.88 -12.32
CA LEU A 89 6.80 -9.04 -11.22
C LEU A 89 7.93 -8.28 -10.54
N GLN A 90 9.05 -8.95 -10.28
CA GLN A 90 10.19 -8.34 -9.59
C GLN A 90 10.76 -7.17 -10.40
N GLU A 91 10.96 -7.35 -11.71
CA GLU A 91 11.44 -6.29 -12.61
C GLU A 91 10.49 -5.09 -12.64
N ARG A 92 9.17 -5.36 -12.71
CA ARG A 92 8.14 -4.30 -12.67
C ARG A 92 8.18 -3.52 -11.35
N ILE A 93 8.35 -4.21 -10.22
CA ILE A 93 8.46 -3.57 -8.90
C ILE A 93 9.71 -2.71 -8.81
N GLU A 94 10.84 -3.19 -9.30
CA GLU A 94 12.10 -2.43 -9.33
C GLU A 94 11.95 -1.14 -10.15
N ARG A 95 11.39 -1.23 -11.36
CA ARG A 95 11.13 -0.07 -12.22
C ARG A 95 10.15 0.93 -11.60
N LEU A 96 9.10 0.45 -10.91
CA LEU A 96 8.19 1.31 -10.16
C LEU A 96 8.90 1.97 -8.98
N GLY A 97 9.77 1.26 -8.29
CA GLY A 97 10.59 1.77 -7.20
C GLY A 97 11.56 2.87 -7.67
N GLU A 98 12.28 2.65 -8.78
CA GLU A 98 13.16 3.65 -9.39
C GLU A 98 12.40 4.93 -9.77
N GLN A 99 11.22 4.78 -10.37
CA GLN A 99 10.39 5.92 -10.70
C GLN A 99 9.88 6.64 -9.44
N ALA A 100 9.50 5.90 -8.41
CA ALA A 100 9.06 6.48 -7.15
C ALA A 100 10.18 7.31 -6.48
N LEU A 101 11.42 6.81 -6.49
CA LEU A 101 12.58 7.56 -5.98
C LEU A 101 12.81 8.90 -6.71
N GLN A 102 12.42 8.99 -7.98
CA GLN A 102 12.58 10.21 -8.77
C GLN A 102 11.44 11.23 -8.58
N SER A 103 10.23 10.76 -8.29
CA SER A 103 9.02 11.59 -8.38
C SER A 103 8.19 11.67 -7.10
N ILE A 104 8.55 10.92 -6.06
CA ILE A 104 7.90 10.96 -4.76
C ILE A 104 8.86 11.52 -3.69
N ALA A 105 8.39 12.47 -2.90
CA ALA A 105 9.13 13.04 -1.79
C ALA A 105 9.07 12.11 -0.57
N LEU A 106 9.95 11.12 -0.50
CA LEU A 106 9.99 10.11 0.56
C LEU A 106 10.16 10.72 1.95
N GLU A 107 11.00 11.76 2.08
CA GLU A 107 11.18 12.47 3.35
C GLU A 107 9.87 13.09 3.87
N LEU A 108 9.02 13.59 2.95
CA LEU A 108 7.71 14.12 3.32
C LEU A 108 6.77 13.01 3.80
N LEU A 109 6.81 11.84 3.17
CA LEU A 109 6.06 10.66 3.62
C LEU A 109 6.51 10.22 5.01
N LEU A 110 7.81 10.14 5.26
CA LEU A 110 8.37 9.80 6.56
C LEU A 110 7.99 10.82 7.62
N LYS A 111 7.97 12.11 7.29
CA LYS A 111 7.49 13.16 8.19
C LYS A 111 6.02 12.97 8.55
N ILE A 112 5.15 12.72 7.55
CA ILE A 112 3.73 12.45 7.79
C ILE A 112 3.56 11.19 8.67
N ALA A 113 4.36 10.15 8.45
CA ALA A 113 4.33 8.95 9.27
C ALA A 113 4.79 9.22 10.71
N GLY A 114 5.82 10.03 10.90
CA GLY A 114 6.34 10.42 12.21
C GLY A 114 5.36 11.27 13.05
N ASP A 115 4.42 11.94 12.40
CA ASP A 115 3.34 12.69 13.06
C ASP A 115 2.20 11.77 13.57
N ALA A 116 2.32 10.44 13.39
CA ALA A 116 1.33 9.50 13.90
C ALA A 116 1.33 9.51 15.44
N PRO A 117 0.16 9.56 16.08
CA PRO A 117 0.09 9.44 17.53
C PRO A 117 0.58 8.07 17.97
N PRO A 118 1.20 7.97 19.16
CA PRO A 118 1.61 6.68 19.69
C PRO A 118 0.39 5.76 19.83
N LEU A 119 0.54 4.51 19.43
CA LEU A 119 -0.46 3.48 19.70
C LEU A 119 -0.33 3.07 21.18
N ALA A 120 -1.45 3.02 21.89
CA ALA A 120 -1.48 2.36 23.19
C ALA A 120 -1.35 0.85 22.92
N GLU A 121 -0.20 0.29 23.21
CA GLU A 121 0.01 -1.15 23.14
C GLU A 121 -0.67 -1.82 24.35
N GLU A 122 -1.82 -2.44 24.11
CA GLU A 122 -2.31 -3.51 24.98
C GLU A 122 -1.68 -4.81 24.46
N SER A 123 -0.54 -5.20 25.02
CA SER A 123 0.03 -6.52 24.76
C SER A 123 -0.92 -7.55 25.36
N LEU A 124 -1.66 -8.25 24.53
CA LEU A 124 -2.37 -9.45 24.97
C LEU A 124 -1.30 -10.52 25.23
N PRO A 125 -1.28 -11.11 26.45
CA PRO A 125 -0.33 -12.18 26.72
C PRO A 125 -0.63 -13.35 25.76
N LEU A 126 0.40 -13.78 25.03
CA LEU A 126 0.29 -14.99 24.24
C LEU A 126 0.10 -16.20 25.17
N PRO A 127 -0.74 -17.18 24.79
CA PRO A 127 -0.82 -18.44 25.51
C PRO A 127 0.56 -19.12 25.51
N GLU A 128 0.83 -19.90 26.56
CA GLU A 128 2.07 -20.66 26.60
C GLU A 128 2.17 -21.65 25.43
N PRO A 129 3.36 -21.83 24.83
CA PRO A 129 3.54 -22.78 23.74
C PRO A 129 3.12 -24.20 24.15
N ALA A 130 2.57 -24.94 23.20
CA ALA A 130 2.16 -26.33 23.42
C ALA A 130 3.37 -27.19 23.84
N GLN A 131 3.21 -28.01 24.89
CA GLN A 131 4.27 -28.88 25.38
C GLN A 131 4.54 -30.09 24.47
N LEU A 132 3.64 -30.39 23.54
CA LEU A 132 3.78 -31.48 22.59
C LEU A 132 4.08 -30.91 21.18
N PRO A 133 5.03 -31.50 20.46
CA PRO A 133 5.33 -31.08 19.08
C PRO A 133 4.11 -31.35 18.17
N LEU A 134 3.39 -30.29 17.84
CA LEU A 134 2.26 -30.37 16.95
C LEU A 134 2.73 -30.09 15.52
N LYS A 135 2.47 -31.02 14.58
CA LYS A 135 2.72 -30.80 13.15
C LYS A 135 1.44 -30.36 12.46
N ILE A 136 1.52 -29.22 11.78
CA ILE A 136 0.40 -28.65 11.01
C ILE A 136 0.76 -28.65 9.53
N GLY A 137 0.00 -29.39 8.71
CA GLY A 137 0.14 -29.34 7.27
C GLY A 137 -0.40 -28.03 6.73
N VAL A 138 0.41 -27.31 5.94
CA VAL A 138 0.02 -26.06 5.26
C VAL A 138 0.03 -26.29 3.77
N ALA A 139 -1.15 -26.26 3.13
CA ALA A 139 -1.25 -26.32 1.67
C ALA A 139 -0.57 -25.09 1.07
N ARG A 140 0.45 -25.27 0.23
CA ARG A 140 1.22 -24.16 -0.34
C ARG A 140 1.67 -24.45 -1.76
N ASP A 141 0.94 -23.87 -2.71
CA ASP A 141 1.25 -23.89 -4.15
C ASP A 141 0.64 -22.66 -4.83
N LYS A 142 0.55 -22.66 -6.16
CA LYS A 142 -0.02 -21.55 -6.93
C LYS A 142 -1.49 -21.26 -6.63
N ALA A 143 -2.26 -22.27 -6.20
CA ALA A 143 -3.67 -22.12 -5.82
C ALA A 143 -3.83 -21.78 -4.34
N PHE A 144 -2.94 -22.30 -3.49
CA PHE A 144 -2.93 -22.10 -2.04
C PHE A 144 -1.75 -21.22 -1.64
N CYS A 145 -1.86 -19.90 -1.85
CA CYS A 145 -0.79 -18.93 -1.59
C CYS A 145 -1.24 -17.74 -0.72
N PHE A 146 -2.54 -17.64 -0.40
CA PHE A 146 -3.08 -16.56 0.41
C PHE A 146 -3.11 -16.92 1.89
N TYR A 147 -1.98 -16.63 2.57
CA TYR A 147 -1.86 -16.76 4.02
C TYR A 147 -1.41 -15.43 4.62
N TYR A 148 -1.97 -15.08 5.76
CA TYR A 148 -1.40 -14.03 6.59
C TYR A 148 -0.13 -14.58 7.25
N GLN A 149 0.99 -13.93 6.99
CA GLN A 149 2.30 -14.36 7.50
C GLN A 149 2.31 -14.37 9.03
N ASP A 150 1.72 -13.36 9.66
CA ASP A 150 1.58 -13.24 11.11
C ASP A 150 0.88 -14.45 11.72
N ASN A 151 -0.12 -15.05 11.05
CA ASN A 151 -0.79 -16.25 11.54
C ASN A 151 0.12 -17.49 11.51
N LEU A 152 0.98 -17.59 10.48
CA LEU A 152 1.94 -18.68 10.39
C LEU A 152 3.01 -18.55 11.48
N GLU A 153 3.54 -17.36 11.65
CA GLU A 153 4.53 -17.03 12.70
C GLU A 153 3.95 -17.28 14.09
N LEU A 154 2.72 -16.86 14.35
CA LEU A 154 2.05 -17.11 15.62
C LEU A 154 1.90 -18.63 15.92
N LEU A 155 1.57 -19.43 14.92
CA LEU A 155 1.49 -20.88 15.08
C LEU A 155 2.85 -21.48 15.45
N GLU A 156 3.95 -21.00 14.84
CA GLU A 156 5.30 -21.42 15.16
C GLU A 156 5.72 -20.97 16.58
N GLU A 157 5.40 -19.74 16.97
CA GLU A 157 5.64 -19.23 18.34
C GLU A 157 4.88 -20.04 19.39
N LEU A 158 3.68 -20.53 19.05
CA LEU A 158 2.89 -21.42 19.90
C LEU A 158 3.40 -22.88 19.93
N GLY A 159 4.54 -23.17 19.28
CA GLY A 159 5.21 -24.47 19.31
C GLY A 159 4.79 -25.43 18.19
N ALA A 160 4.07 -24.96 17.17
CA ALA A 160 3.74 -25.80 16.03
C ALA A 160 4.90 -25.89 15.03
N GLN A 161 5.07 -27.06 14.41
CA GLN A 161 5.93 -27.24 13.24
C GLN A 161 5.07 -27.17 11.97
N LEU A 162 5.26 -26.13 11.15
CA LEU A 162 4.56 -26.01 9.88
C LEU A 162 5.21 -26.88 8.81
N VAL A 163 4.41 -27.71 8.14
CA VAL A 163 4.86 -28.63 7.09
C VAL A 163 4.14 -28.26 5.79
N PRO A 164 4.80 -27.54 4.86
CA PRO A 164 4.17 -27.18 3.59
C PRO A 164 4.00 -28.41 2.70
N PHE A 165 2.88 -28.47 1.99
CA PHE A 165 2.61 -29.48 0.97
C PHE A 165 1.76 -28.90 -0.16
N SER A 166 1.84 -29.47 -1.36
CA SER A 166 0.93 -29.17 -2.47
C SER A 166 -0.13 -30.27 -2.54
N PRO A 167 -1.44 -29.94 -2.44
CA PRO A 167 -2.52 -30.91 -2.56
C PRO A 167 -2.72 -31.41 -3.98
#